data_d33d8a0a58043f08a4af5aa83153fa47
#
_entry.id   d33d8a0a58043f08a4af5aa83153fa47
#
_cell.length_a   1.000
_cell.length_b   1.000
_cell.length_c   1.000
_cell.angle_alpha   90.00
_cell.angle_beta   90.00
_cell.angle_gamma   90.00
#
_symmetry.space_group_name_H-M   'P 1'
#
loop_
_entity.id
_entity.type
_entity.pdbx_description
1 polymer ?
#
loop_
_entity_poly.entity_id
_entity_poly.type
_entity_poly.pdbx_seq_one_letter_code
_entity_poly.pdbx_strand_id
1 'polypeptide(L)'
;MTEIGHGSNVQGVATTATYDKDTQEFVLNTPNDLAAKFWIGNLGKTATLGVVIAQLIVEGKNHGVHLFLAPLRDRDTHETYPGIVIGDCGPKAGMHGIDNGVAWFKDYRIPREYFLNRISNVTPDGVFSSIERSKSKRFGMHMSALSSGRIGLSYSAA
;
A
#
# COMPACT_ATOMS: atom_id res chain seq x y z
N MET A 1 5.24 -1.15 -0.10
CA MET A 1 5.31 0.08 0.72
C MET A 1 5.32 -0.28 2.19
N THR A 2 6.39 0.05 2.90
CA THR A 2 6.56 -0.14 4.35
C THR A 2 6.08 1.09 5.13
N GLU A 3 5.97 0.97 6.44
CA GLU A 3 5.58 2.05 7.35
C GLU A 3 6.72 2.38 8.30
N ILE A 4 6.72 3.56 8.91
CA ILE A 4 7.72 3.97 9.90
C ILE A 4 7.84 2.92 11.02
N GLY A 5 6.72 2.48 11.56
CA GLY A 5 6.66 1.47 12.62
C GLY A 5 6.80 0.02 12.15
N HIS A 6 6.76 -0.24 10.84
CA HIS A 6 6.67 -1.60 10.27
C HIS A 6 7.61 -1.79 9.07
N GLY A 7 8.90 -1.52 9.25
CA GLY A 7 9.91 -1.65 8.20
C GLY A 7 10.06 -3.09 7.70
N SER A 8 10.38 -4.03 8.59
CA SER A 8 10.49 -5.47 8.28
C SER A 8 9.21 -6.25 8.53
N ASN A 9 8.39 -5.82 9.48
CA ASN A 9 7.13 -6.47 9.83
C ASN A 9 5.97 -5.98 8.94
N VAL A 10 6.01 -6.29 7.65
CA VAL A 10 4.96 -5.90 6.69
C VAL A 10 3.58 -6.52 7.03
N GLN A 11 3.57 -7.66 7.72
CA GLN A 11 2.31 -8.27 8.18
C GLN A 11 1.60 -7.42 9.25
N GLY A 12 2.35 -6.63 9.99
CA GLY A 12 1.87 -5.74 11.05
C GLY A 12 1.51 -4.34 10.58
N VAL A 13 1.52 -4.02 9.27
CA VAL A 13 1.14 -2.68 8.79
C VAL A 13 -0.22 -2.27 9.34
N ALA A 14 -0.33 -1.00 9.73
CA ALA A 14 -1.54 -0.46 10.37
C ALA A 14 -2.41 0.37 9.43
N THR A 15 -1.90 0.79 8.27
CA THR A 15 -2.75 1.40 7.22
C THR A 15 -3.89 0.44 6.87
N THR A 16 -5.11 0.95 6.82
CA THR A 16 -6.31 0.18 6.47
C THR A 16 -6.83 0.54 5.09
N ALA A 17 -7.54 -0.39 4.49
CA ALA A 17 -8.37 -0.22 3.31
C ALA A 17 -9.74 -0.80 3.63
N THR A 18 -10.67 0.06 4.00
CA THR A 18 -12.03 -0.34 4.39
C THR A 18 -12.94 -0.27 3.17
N TYR A 19 -13.62 -1.36 2.87
CA TYR A 19 -14.58 -1.39 1.77
C TYR A 19 -15.87 -0.69 2.16
N ASP A 20 -16.26 0.28 1.35
CA ASP A 20 -17.53 0.98 1.42
C ASP A 20 -18.45 0.40 0.33
N LYS A 21 -19.47 -0.33 0.74
CA LYS A 21 -20.40 -1.02 -0.15
C LYS A 21 -21.32 -0.05 -0.90
N ASP A 22 -21.68 1.07 -0.27
CA ASP A 22 -22.63 2.02 -0.84
C ASP A 22 -22.02 2.78 -2.03
N THR A 23 -20.74 3.11 -1.93
CA THR A 23 -20.00 3.79 -3.00
C THR A 23 -19.17 2.82 -3.88
N GLN A 24 -19.04 1.56 -3.45
CA GLN A 24 -18.18 0.54 -4.08
C GLN A 24 -16.71 0.97 -4.18
N GLU A 25 -16.20 1.59 -3.12
CA GLU A 25 -14.84 2.10 -3.02
C GLU A 25 -14.11 1.49 -1.83
N PHE A 26 -12.78 1.55 -1.87
CA PHE A 26 -11.96 1.35 -0.68
C PHE A 26 -11.53 2.69 -0.10
N VAL A 27 -11.71 2.85 1.20
CA VAL A 27 -11.25 4.01 1.96
C VAL A 27 -9.90 3.66 2.59
N LEU A 28 -8.83 4.26 2.08
CA LEU A 28 -7.48 4.13 2.64
C LEU A 28 -7.31 5.12 3.80
N ASN A 29 -6.83 4.62 4.94
CA ASN A 29 -6.58 5.47 6.10
C ASN A 29 -5.29 5.10 6.82
N THR A 30 -4.50 6.13 7.20
CA THR A 30 -3.30 6.04 8.02
C THR A 30 -3.67 6.44 9.46
N PRO A 31 -3.79 5.51 10.42
CA PRO A 31 -4.38 5.80 11.72
C PRO A 31 -3.48 6.66 12.63
N ASN A 32 -2.18 6.66 12.42
CA ASN A 32 -1.20 7.45 13.19
C ASN A 32 0.10 7.58 12.40
N ASP A 33 1.04 8.39 12.91
CA ASP A 33 2.31 8.68 12.21
C ASP A 33 3.21 7.45 12.05
N LEU A 34 3.16 6.48 12.96
CA LEU A 34 3.93 5.24 12.80
C LEU A 34 3.43 4.37 11.64
N ALA A 35 2.19 4.57 11.21
CA ALA A 35 1.60 3.92 10.05
C ALA A 35 1.85 4.69 8.73
N ALA A 36 2.52 5.85 8.77
CA ALA A 36 2.87 6.58 7.56
C ALA A 36 3.77 5.71 6.66
N LYS A 37 3.48 5.69 5.37
CA LYS A 37 4.32 5.02 4.37
C LYS A 37 5.64 5.77 4.27
N PHE A 38 6.76 5.06 4.42
CA PHE A 38 8.06 5.68 4.58
C PHE A 38 9.11 5.06 3.65
N TRP A 39 10.06 5.89 3.21
CA TRP A 39 11.18 5.51 2.34
C TRP A 39 10.75 5.01 0.97
N ILE A 40 9.67 5.55 0.44
CA ILE A 40 9.10 5.10 -0.83
C ILE A 40 9.80 5.79 -1.99
N GLY A 41 10.45 4.99 -2.84
CA GLY A 41 11.13 5.49 -4.04
C GLY A 41 10.20 6.25 -4.97
N ASN A 42 10.65 7.39 -5.46
CA ASN A 42 9.96 8.32 -6.35
C ASN A 42 8.72 9.00 -5.74
N LEU A 43 8.37 8.71 -4.48
CA LEU A 43 7.14 9.23 -3.91
C LEU A 43 7.20 10.72 -3.58
N GLY A 44 8.34 11.21 -3.11
CA GLY A 44 8.47 12.60 -2.67
C GLY A 44 8.17 13.62 -3.78
N LYS A 45 8.54 13.30 -5.02
CA LYS A 45 8.47 14.24 -6.14
C LYS A 45 7.74 13.73 -7.37
N THR A 46 7.98 12.50 -7.83
CA THR A 46 7.67 12.12 -9.22
C THR A 46 6.55 11.08 -9.37
N ALA A 47 6.29 10.22 -8.38
CA ALA A 47 5.29 9.17 -8.52
C ALA A 47 3.86 9.72 -8.64
N THR A 48 3.15 9.33 -9.70
CA THR A 48 1.72 9.62 -9.90
C THR A 48 0.84 8.45 -9.52
N LEU A 49 1.42 7.25 -9.42
CA LEU A 49 0.71 6.01 -9.11
C LEU A 49 1.56 5.16 -8.17
N GLY A 50 0.93 4.48 -7.22
CA GLY A 50 1.62 3.59 -6.28
C GLY A 50 0.83 2.33 -5.98
N VAL A 51 1.57 1.29 -5.53
CA VAL A 51 0.94 0.10 -4.92
C VAL A 51 0.99 0.25 -3.42
N VAL A 52 -0.16 0.37 -2.79
CA VAL A 52 -0.32 0.50 -1.34
C VAL A 52 -0.56 -0.87 -0.74
N ILE A 53 0.21 -1.20 0.30
CA ILE A 53 -0.01 -2.38 1.14
C ILE A 53 -0.81 -1.93 2.36
N ALA A 54 -1.99 -2.52 2.58
CA ALA A 54 -2.89 -2.16 3.67
C ALA A 54 -3.66 -3.37 4.21
N GLN A 55 -4.18 -3.26 5.43
CA GLN A 55 -5.11 -4.24 6.00
C GLN A 55 -6.47 -4.08 5.33
N LEU A 56 -6.95 -5.13 4.69
CA LEU A 56 -8.28 -5.15 4.08
C LEU A 56 -9.35 -5.34 5.16
N ILE A 57 -10.28 -4.39 5.25
CA ILE A 57 -11.44 -4.45 6.13
C ILE A 57 -12.71 -4.53 5.27
N VAL A 58 -13.51 -5.57 5.47
CA VAL A 58 -14.81 -5.74 4.82
C VAL A 58 -15.84 -6.08 5.89
N GLU A 59 -16.93 -5.34 5.96
CA GLU A 59 -17.99 -5.50 6.98
C GLU A 59 -17.41 -5.58 8.41
N GLY A 60 -16.46 -4.70 8.74
CA GLY A 60 -15.81 -4.64 10.05
C GLY A 60 -14.80 -5.77 10.32
N LYS A 61 -14.67 -6.74 9.42
CA LYS A 61 -13.76 -7.87 9.58
C LYS A 61 -12.42 -7.62 8.86
N ASN A 62 -11.31 -7.79 9.58
CA ASN A 62 -9.97 -7.73 9.02
C ASN A 62 -9.61 -9.03 8.28
N HIS A 63 -9.33 -8.94 6.99
CA HIS A 63 -8.94 -10.05 6.12
C HIS A 63 -7.41 -10.18 5.95
N GLY A 64 -6.62 -9.30 6.57
CA GLY A 64 -5.17 -9.27 6.50
C GLY A 64 -4.65 -8.36 5.39
N VAL A 65 -3.36 -8.46 5.14
CA VAL A 65 -2.63 -7.59 4.20
C VAL A 65 -3.02 -7.88 2.76
N HIS A 66 -3.38 -6.83 2.02
CA HIS A 66 -3.66 -6.87 0.58
C HIS A 66 -3.02 -5.68 -0.13
N LEU A 67 -3.04 -5.70 -1.46
CA LEU A 67 -2.41 -4.70 -2.32
C LEU A 67 -3.46 -3.92 -3.08
N PHE A 68 -3.27 -2.61 -3.13
CA PHE A 68 -4.18 -1.67 -3.78
C PHE A 68 -3.39 -0.76 -4.71
N LEU A 69 -3.89 -0.55 -5.91
CA LEU A 69 -3.39 0.47 -6.81
C LEU A 69 -3.97 1.82 -6.35
N ALA A 70 -3.13 2.82 -6.17
CA ALA A 70 -3.57 4.14 -5.72
C ALA A 70 -2.98 5.23 -6.62
N PRO A 71 -3.79 5.99 -7.34
CA PRO A 71 -3.37 7.27 -7.90
C PRO A 71 -2.90 8.18 -6.76
N LEU A 72 -1.78 8.86 -6.95
CA LEU A 72 -1.16 9.69 -5.91
C LEU A 72 -1.18 11.15 -6.29
N ARG A 73 -0.92 11.43 -7.57
CA ARG A 73 -0.93 12.76 -8.14
C ARG A 73 -1.64 12.75 -9.49
N ASP A 74 -2.23 13.87 -9.79
CA ASP A 74 -2.72 14.15 -11.14
C ASP A 74 -1.55 14.12 -12.14
N ARG A 75 -1.78 13.60 -13.34
CA ARG A 75 -0.72 13.40 -14.33
C ARG A 75 -0.31 14.69 -15.04
N ASP A 76 -1.24 15.63 -15.15
CA ASP A 76 -1.03 16.87 -15.89
C ASP A 76 -0.54 17.99 -14.97
N THR A 77 -1.19 18.17 -13.82
CA THR A 77 -0.85 19.20 -12.84
C THR A 77 0.21 18.78 -11.85
N HIS A 78 0.40 17.47 -11.66
CA HIS A 78 1.29 16.86 -10.67
C HIS A 78 0.92 17.14 -9.20
N GLU A 79 -0.24 17.72 -8.96
CA GLU A 79 -0.77 17.94 -7.62
C GLU A 79 -1.26 16.64 -6.98
N THR A 80 -1.10 16.51 -5.67
CA THR A 80 -1.61 15.34 -4.91
C THR A 80 -3.13 15.34 -4.88
N TYR A 81 -3.73 14.17 -5.02
CA TYR A 81 -5.18 14.03 -4.86
C TYR A 81 -5.62 14.35 -3.42
N PRO A 82 -6.82 14.93 -3.24
CA PRO A 82 -7.40 15.16 -1.92
C PRO A 82 -7.41 13.88 -1.07
N GLY A 83 -7.08 13.99 0.21
CA GLY A 83 -6.98 12.83 1.11
C GLY A 83 -5.60 12.17 1.14
N ILE A 84 -4.63 12.65 0.35
CA ILE A 84 -3.24 12.20 0.41
C ILE A 84 -2.34 13.35 0.84
N VAL A 85 -1.49 13.09 1.82
CA VAL A 85 -0.40 13.99 2.20
C VAL A 85 0.92 13.30 1.85
N ILE A 86 1.75 13.93 1.04
CA ILE A 86 3.06 13.43 0.64
C ILE A 86 4.14 14.42 1.04
N GLY A 87 5.26 13.90 1.54
CA GLY A 87 6.46 14.67 1.86
C GLY A 87 7.71 13.99 1.35
N ASP A 88 8.79 14.76 1.23
CA ASP A 88 10.15 14.25 1.00
C ASP A 88 10.73 13.77 2.33
N CYS A 89 11.54 12.71 2.32
CA CYS A 89 12.18 12.18 3.53
C CYS A 89 13.29 13.12 4.08
N GLY A 90 13.62 14.18 3.39
CA GLY A 90 14.64 15.13 3.80
C GLY A 90 16.09 14.63 3.65
N PRO A 91 17.04 15.26 4.32
CA PRO A 91 18.45 14.88 4.28
C PRO A 91 18.67 13.46 4.80
N LYS A 92 19.51 12.70 4.10
CA LYS A 92 19.85 11.30 4.40
C LYS A 92 21.35 11.17 4.67
N ALA A 93 21.78 10.08 5.32
CA ALA A 93 23.20 9.80 5.52
C ALA A 93 23.98 9.47 4.21
N GLY A 94 23.29 9.41 3.10
CA GLY A 94 23.73 9.22 1.73
C GLY A 94 22.54 9.25 0.80
N MET A 95 22.76 9.06 -0.50
CA MET A 95 21.68 8.99 -1.50
C MET A 95 20.79 10.25 -1.57
N HIS A 96 21.35 11.44 -1.34
CA HIS A 96 20.58 12.70 -1.40
C HIS A 96 19.91 12.95 -2.75
N GLY A 97 20.52 12.47 -3.84
CA GLY A 97 19.95 12.58 -5.19
C GLY A 97 18.81 11.61 -5.50
N ILE A 98 18.52 10.67 -4.61
CA ILE A 98 17.41 9.72 -4.80
C ILE A 98 16.15 10.28 -4.14
N ASP A 99 15.04 10.32 -4.90
CA ASP A 99 13.73 10.68 -4.40
C ASP A 99 13.19 9.56 -3.51
N ASN A 100 13.06 9.85 -2.21
CA ASN A 100 12.37 9.00 -1.25
C ASN A 100 11.31 9.83 -0.52
N GLY A 101 10.10 9.32 -0.47
CA GLY A 101 8.98 10.03 0.13
C GLY A 101 8.32 9.32 1.29
N VAL A 102 7.49 10.06 1.97
CA VAL A 102 6.59 9.65 3.04
C VAL A 102 5.16 10.00 2.65
N ALA A 103 4.18 9.17 3.02
CA ALA A 103 2.77 9.45 2.73
C ALA A 103 1.84 9.05 3.86
N TRP A 104 0.80 9.87 4.04
CA TRP A 104 -0.37 9.61 4.87
C TRP A 104 -1.62 9.59 4.00
N PHE A 105 -2.53 8.68 4.29
CA PHE A 105 -3.86 8.63 3.70
C PHE A 105 -4.88 9.07 4.76
N LYS A 106 -5.75 10.00 4.40
CA LYS A 106 -6.81 10.54 5.26
C LYS A 106 -8.14 10.32 4.54
N ASP A 107 -8.77 9.19 4.83
CA ASP A 107 -10.02 8.74 4.20
C ASP A 107 -9.97 8.81 2.66
N TYR A 108 -8.80 8.46 2.10
CA TYR A 108 -8.57 8.51 0.67
C TYR A 108 -9.33 7.39 -0.04
N ARG A 109 -10.21 7.76 -0.97
CA ARG A 109 -11.10 6.83 -1.68
C ARG A 109 -10.49 6.40 -3.00
N ILE A 110 -10.53 5.10 -3.25
CA ILE A 110 -10.13 4.49 -4.52
C ILE A 110 -11.22 3.54 -5.00
N PRO A 111 -11.47 3.48 -6.33
CA PRO A 111 -12.45 2.54 -6.91
C PRO A 111 -12.14 1.09 -6.55
N ARG A 112 -13.20 0.26 -6.44
CA ARG A 112 -13.07 -1.17 -6.16
C ARG A 112 -12.14 -1.89 -7.13
N GLU A 113 -12.10 -1.48 -8.40
CA GLU A 113 -11.26 -2.03 -9.47
C GLU A 113 -9.76 -1.88 -9.22
N TYR A 114 -9.37 -0.98 -8.31
CA TYR A 114 -7.96 -0.76 -7.93
C TYR A 114 -7.47 -1.75 -6.86
N PHE A 115 -8.33 -2.63 -6.41
CA PHE A 115 -7.91 -3.79 -5.63
C PHE A 115 -7.20 -4.81 -6.51
N LEU A 116 -5.95 -5.19 -6.17
CA LEU A 116 -5.20 -6.20 -6.90
C LEU A 116 -5.74 -7.60 -6.55
N ASN A 117 -6.75 -8.02 -7.25
CA ASN A 117 -7.67 -9.09 -6.90
C ASN A 117 -7.27 -10.50 -7.38
N ARG A 118 -6.04 -10.72 -7.80
CA ARG A 118 -5.58 -12.03 -8.31
C ARG A 118 -5.76 -13.19 -7.31
N ILE A 119 -5.56 -12.92 -6.02
CA ILE A 119 -5.59 -13.93 -4.95
C ILE A 119 -6.91 -13.88 -4.17
N SER A 120 -7.42 -12.68 -3.95
CA SER A 120 -8.64 -12.42 -3.19
C SER A 120 -9.51 -11.43 -3.93
N ASN A 121 -10.82 -11.48 -3.74
CA ASN A 121 -11.74 -10.53 -4.35
C ASN A 121 -12.77 -10.03 -3.34
N VAL A 122 -13.29 -8.83 -3.57
CA VAL A 122 -14.45 -8.26 -2.90
C VAL A 122 -15.48 -7.93 -3.95
N THR A 123 -16.66 -8.54 -3.86
CA THR A 123 -17.77 -8.26 -4.80
C THR A 123 -18.34 -6.86 -4.55
N PRO A 124 -19.10 -6.28 -5.50
CA PRO A 124 -19.82 -5.02 -5.28
C PRO A 124 -20.67 -5.03 -4.00
N ASP A 125 -21.28 -6.17 -3.67
CA ASP A 125 -22.11 -6.35 -2.48
C ASP A 125 -21.32 -6.51 -1.17
N GLY A 126 -19.98 -6.40 -1.20
CA GLY A 126 -19.13 -6.50 -0.02
C GLY A 126 -18.82 -7.93 0.42
N VAL A 127 -18.96 -8.94 -0.45
CA VAL A 127 -18.60 -10.32 -0.11
C VAL A 127 -17.13 -10.56 -0.41
N PHE A 128 -16.36 -10.88 0.63
CA PHE A 128 -14.95 -11.27 0.48
C PHE A 128 -14.82 -12.74 0.08
N SER A 129 -14.00 -13.01 -0.91
CA SER A 129 -13.60 -14.36 -1.33
C SER A 129 -12.09 -14.46 -1.55
N SER A 130 -11.52 -15.66 -1.43
CA SER A 130 -10.10 -15.89 -1.68
C SER A 130 -9.84 -17.34 -2.09
N ILE A 131 -8.86 -17.55 -2.98
CA ILE A 131 -8.39 -18.87 -3.37
C ILE A 131 -7.68 -19.60 -2.22
N GLU A 132 -7.12 -18.86 -1.26
CA GLU A 132 -6.46 -19.39 -0.05
C GLU A 132 -7.17 -18.88 1.21
N ARG A 133 -7.61 -19.78 2.07
CA ARG A 133 -8.35 -19.46 3.30
C ARG A 133 -7.45 -18.93 4.42
N SER A 134 -6.21 -19.42 4.49
CA SER A 134 -5.25 -19.04 5.53
C SER A 134 -4.69 -17.64 5.28
N LYS A 135 -4.83 -16.72 6.24
CA LYS A 135 -4.25 -15.36 6.17
C LYS A 135 -2.73 -15.40 5.98
N SER A 136 -2.04 -16.28 6.70
CA SER A 136 -0.59 -16.41 6.63
C SER A 136 -0.12 -16.87 5.24
N LYS A 137 -0.78 -17.88 4.66
CA LYS A 137 -0.45 -18.33 3.31
C LYS A 137 -0.74 -17.27 2.25
N ARG A 138 -1.89 -16.55 2.35
CA ARG A 138 -2.18 -15.41 1.47
C ARG A 138 -1.10 -14.35 1.53
N PHE A 139 -0.66 -13.99 2.74
CA PHE A 139 0.44 -13.06 2.93
C PHE A 139 1.71 -13.53 2.20
N GLY A 140 2.08 -14.80 2.36
CA GLY A 140 3.20 -15.40 1.62
C GLY A 140 3.06 -15.29 0.10
N MET A 141 1.84 -15.54 -0.42
CA MET A 141 1.55 -15.39 -1.86
C MET A 141 1.70 -13.94 -2.34
N HIS A 142 1.21 -12.95 -1.57
CA HIS A 142 1.37 -11.54 -1.90
C HIS A 142 2.84 -11.08 -1.88
N MET A 143 3.65 -11.65 -0.98
CA MET A 143 5.06 -11.28 -0.81
C MET A 143 6.04 -12.14 -1.64
N SER A 144 5.57 -13.13 -2.38
CA SER A 144 6.42 -14.06 -3.14
C SER A 144 7.35 -13.35 -4.14
N ALA A 145 6.87 -12.31 -4.81
CA ALA A 145 7.68 -11.52 -5.74
C ALA A 145 8.88 -10.83 -5.06
N LEU A 146 8.73 -10.40 -3.80
CA LEU A 146 9.81 -9.80 -3.03
C LEU A 146 10.89 -10.83 -2.66
N SER A 147 10.50 -12.07 -2.40
CA SER A 147 11.44 -13.17 -2.13
C SER A 147 12.32 -13.48 -3.35
N SER A 148 11.74 -13.49 -4.54
CA SER A 148 12.49 -13.66 -5.80
C SER A 148 13.47 -12.53 -6.04
N GLY A 149 13.07 -11.28 -5.77
CA GLY A 149 13.95 -10.11 -5.86
C GLY A 149 15.12 -10.17 -4.89
N ARG A 150 14.90 -10.66 -3.66
CA ARG A 150 15.97 -10.85 -2.66
C ARG A 150 17.02 -11.87 -3.11
N ILE A 151 16.59 -12.97 -3.70
CA ILE A 151 17.49 -13.97 -4.27
C ILE A 151 18.33 -13.35 -5.40
N GLY A 152 17.72 -12.58 -6.30
CA GLY A 152 18.41 -11.87 -7.36
C GLY A 152 19.47 -10.91 -6.84
N LEU A 153 19.17 -10.15 -5.78
CA LEU A 153 20.14 -9.24 -5.14
C LEU A 153 21.33 -9.99 -4.52
N SER A 154 21.09 -11.15 -3.87
CA SER A 154 22.20 -11.94 -3.32
C SER A 154 23.11 -12.51 -4.40
N TYR A 155 22.57 -12.87 -5.56
CA TYR A 155 23.38 -13.28 -6.72
C TYR A 155 24.25 -12.14 -7.29
N SER A 156 23.75 -10.90 -7.26
CA SER A 156 24.49 -9.74 -7.79
C SER A 156 25.54 -9.24 -6.81
N ALA A 157 25.50 -9.63 -5.54
CA ALA A 157 26.44 -9.23 -4.49
C ALA A 157 27.57 -10.26 -4.27
N ALA A 158 27.52 -11.42 -4.93
CA ALA A 158 28.53 -12.48 -4.88
C ALA A 158 29.51 -12.36 -6.05
#